data_9443525ecb53300421469fd3af797ad1
#
_entry.id   9443525ecb53300421469fd3af797ad1
#
_cell.length_a   1.000
_cell.length_b   1.000
_cell.length_c   1.000
_cell.angle_alpha   90.00
_cell.angle_beta   90.00
_cell.angle_gamma   90.00
#
_symmetry.space_group_name_H-M   'P 1'
#
loop_
_entity.id
_entity.type
_entity.pdbx_description
1 polymer ?
#
loop_
_entity_poly.entity_id
_entity_poly.type
_entity_poly.pdbx_seq_one_letter_code
_entity_poly.pdbx_strand_id
1 'polypeptide(L)'
;MPHPKAIFLTGATGFLGSHLTARFLVEGRQVKVLARSSKDLSARHRVEATLQDVGITEFENLTVVEGDISLDGLGLSADIRNDLASSVEEVWHCAASLSFQDENRAEIFRMNVDGTRHVVDLVKIVPGHRLHHVSTAYIAGKRSDVALENEIDVGQTFRNPYEESKCRAELIISEAHRAGAVTASIYRPSIVIGDSRSGRVTHFHGVYAFIRALWTVLERMRRRASETRNASPRETQGPRGAAMGGTRSLNNGRVHLPLRVLGMDNQTLNFVPIDYVVDGMLEISRRKDSIGSTYHLTNPVPTKNGFWLPNICRILGVEGIRLVGESSFVMTPTSKLEALFQKQMAFYYQYLQGEPRFDCRRVLEALKNTGIQCPRVTVEFISKMMGWYVDFLASQAGRAGLEL
;
A
#
# COMPACT_ATOMS: atom_id res chain seq x y z
N MET A 1 9.36 6.66 -39.68
CA MET A 1 8.16 6.81 -38.84
C MET A 1 8.58 7.43 -37.53
N PRO A 2 7.87 8.37 -36.94
CA PRO A 2 8.20 8.85 -35.61
C PRO A 2 8.16 7.66 -34.65
N HIS A 3 9.21 7.48 -33.86
CA HIS A 3 9.24 6.44 -32.84
C HIS A 3 8.06 6.61 -31.89
N PRO A 4 7.38 5.52 -31.47
CA PRO A 4 6.31 5.63 -30.50
C PRO A 4 6.88 6.27 -29.23
N LYS A 5 6.22 7.33 -28.76
CA LYS A 5 6.66 8.03 -27.57
C LYS A 5 6.47 7.13 -26.35
N ALA A 6 7.43 7.16 -25.45
CA ALA A 6 7.45 6.32 -24.28
C ALA A 6 6.67 6.94 -23.11
N ILE A 7 6.25 6.09 -22.18
CA ILE A 7 5.77 6.47 -20.86
C ILE A 7 6.99 6.52 -19.92
N PHE A 8 7.13 7.57 -19.13
CA PHE A 8 8.11 7.60 -18.05
C PHE A 8 7.42 7.38 -16.71
N LEU A 9 7.91 6.42 -15.91
CA LEU A 9 7.28 6.05 -14.65
C LEU A 9 8.30 6.03 -13.51
N THR A 10 7.98 6.68 -12.40
CA THR A 10 8.72 6.56 -11.14
C THR A 10 8.00 5.61 -10.17
N GLY A 11 8.75 4.84 -9.40
CA GLY A 11 8.17 3.91 -8.42
C GLY A 11 7.77 2.55 -8.99
N ALA A 12 8.39 2.10 -10.10
CA ALA A 12 8.14 0.79 -10.73
C ALA A 12 8.40 -0.41 -9.82
N THR A 13 9.21 -0.24 -8.77
CA THR A 13 9.46 -1.28 -7.75
C THR A 13 8.45 -1.24 -6.59
N GLY A 14 7.47 -0.35 -6.62
CA GLY A 14 6.40 -0.25 -5.63
C GLY A 14 5.13 -0.98 -6.09
N PHE A 15 4.15 -1.13 -5.18
CA PHE A 15 2.94 -1.91 -5.42
C PHE A 15 2.15 -1.43 -6.65
N LEU A 16 1.72 -0.16 -6.67
CA LEU A 16 0.96 0.40 -7.79
C LEU A 16 1.83 0.57 -9.04
N GLY A 17 3.07 1.04 -8.88
CA GLY A 17 3.94 1.29 -10.02
C GLY A 17 4.33 0.02 -10.78
N SER A 18 4.53 -1.12 -10.10
CA SER A 18 4.81 -2.39 -10.77
C SER A 18 3.63 -2.89 -11.59
N HIS A 19 2.42 -2.82 -11.04
CA HIS A 19 1.19 -3.21 -11.77
C HIS A 19 0.90 -2.29 -12.96
N LEU A 20 1.09 -0.98 -12.81
CA LEU A 20 0.96 -0.02 -13.93
C LEU A 20 2.00 -0.31 -15.04
N THR A 21 3.27 -0.49 -14.65
CA THR A 21 4.34 -0.84 -15.60
C THR A 21 4.00 -2.13 -16.35
N ALA A 22 3.54 -3.17 -15.61
CA ALA A 22 3.13 -4.43 -16.20
C ALA A 22 1.99 -4.25 -17.22
N ARG A 23 0.97 -3.45 -16.91
CA ARG A 23 -0.14 -3.17 -17.83
C ARG A 23 0.32 -2.45 -19.09
N PHE A 24 1.19 -1.44 -18.97
CA PHE A 24 1.74 -0.74 -20.13
C PHE A 24 2.57 -1.67 -21.03
N LEU A 25 3.38 -2.56 -20.44
CA LEU A 25 4.16 -3.53 -21.22
C LEU A 25 3.25 -4.53 -21.95
N VAL A 26 2.21 -5.04 -21.28
CA VAL A 26 1.21 -5.92 -21.92
C VAL A 26 0.46 -5.22 -23.06
N GLU A 27 0.25 -3.91 -22.98
CA GLU A 27 -0.33 -3.09 -24.04
C GLU A 27 0.68 -2.77 -25.18
N GLY A 28 1.91 -3.28 -25.10
CA GLY A 28 2.97 -3.05 -26.11
C GLY A 28 3.56 -1.64 -26.06
N ARG A 29 3.35 -0.88 -24.97
CA ARG A 29 3.88 0.48 -24.83
C ARG A 29 5.38 0.45 -24.49
N GLN A 30 6.11 1.42 -25.01
CA GLN A 30 7.48 1.68 -24.58
C GLN A 30 7.43 2.33 -23.18
N VAL A 31 8.12 1.74 -22.21
CA VAL A 31 8.12 2.21 -20.82
C VAL A 31 9.55 2.46 -20.34
N LYS A 32 9.82 3.68 -19.92
CA LYS A 32 11.05 4.06 -19.24
C LYS A 32 10.77 4.21 -17.76
N VAL A 33 11.47 3.48 -16.89
CA VAL A 33 11.25 3.53 -15.45
C VAL A 33 12.45 4.08 -14.72
N LEU A 34 12.22 5.00 -13.77
CA LEU A 34 13.25 5.47 -12.86
C LEU A 34 13.34 4.52 -11.66
N ALA A 35 14.53 4.00 -11.42
CA ALA A 35 14.80 3.15 -10.26
C ALA A 35 16.20 3.37 -9.70
N ARG A 36 16.37 3.10 -8.41
CA ARG A 36 17.67 3.15 -7.72
C ARG A 36 18.29 1.76 -7.65
N SER A 37 19.60 1.69 -7.77
CA SER A 37 20.35 0.52 -7.31
C SER A 37 20.27 0.41 -5.78
N SER A 38 20.42 -0.79 -5.27
CA SER A 38 20.64 -1.06 -3.85
C SER A 38 22.06 -1.56 -3.64
N LYS A 39 22.46 -1.80 -2.38
CA LYS A 39 23.80 -2.29 -2.05
C LYS A 39 24.17 -3.57 -2.84
N ASP A 40 23.20 -4.45 -3.06
CA ASP A 40 23.42 -5.79 -3.61
C ASP A 40 22.81 -6.02 -5.00
N LEU A 41 21.95 -5.09 -5.47
CA LEU A 41 21.18 -5.27 -6.72
C LEU A 41 21.16 -3.99 -7.55
N SER A 42 21.44 -4.11 -8.86
CA SER A 42 21.27 -3.01 -9.81
C SER A 42 19.81 -2.57 -9.93
N ALA A 43 19.58 -1.32 -10.36
CA ALA A 43 18.25 -0.79 -10.62
C ALA A 43 17.44 -1.70 -11.56
N ARG A 44 18.08 -2.17 -12.65
CA ARG A 44 17.48 -3.08 -13.63
C ARG A 44 17.03 -4.39 -12.98
N HIS A 45 17.89 -5.04 -12.21
CA HIS A 45 17.58 -6.32 -11.56
C HIS A 45 16.39 -6.18 -10.58
N ARG A 46 16.35 -5.09 -9.82
CA ARG A 46 15.25 -4.80 -8.90
C ARG A 46 13.91 -4.62 -9.62
N VAL A 47 13.91 -3.91 -10.75
CA VAL A 47 12.69 -3.69 -11.55
C VAL A 47 12.24 -4.99 -12.18
N GLU A 48 13.13 -5.74 -12.83
CA GLU A 48 12.80 -7.01 -13.49
C GLU A 48 12.25 -8.04 -12.48
N ALA A 49 12.90 -8.19 -11.32
CA ALA A 49 12.42 -9.09 -10.26
C ALA A 49 11.01 -8.71 -9.78
N THR A 50 10.76 -7.39 -9.58
CA THR A 50 9.43 -6.92 -9.16
C THR A 50 8.38 -7.15 -10.26
N LEU A 51 8.74 -6.97 -11.53
CA LEU A 51 7.82 -7.22 -12.65
C LEU A 51 7.54 -8.72 -12.84
N GLN A 52 8.52 -9.59 -12.60
CA GLN A 52 8.31 -11.05 -12.57
C GLN A 52 7.32 -11.44 -11.48
N ASP A 53 7.37 -10.79 -10.31
CA ASP A 53 6.38 -11.00 -9.24
C ASP A 53 4.95 -10.61 -9.65
N VAL A 54 4.76 -9.77 -10.65
CA VAL A 54 3.43 -9.43 -11.22
C VAL A 54 3.16 -10.13 -12.55
N GLY A 55 4.01 -11.07 -12.96
CA GLY A 55 3.78 -11.98 -14.09
C GLY A 55 4.37 -11.52 -15.42
N ILE A 56 5.26 -10.53 -15.45
CA ILE A 56 5.96 -10.08 -16.65
C ILE A 56 7.30 -10.81 -16.76
N THR A 57 7.53 -11.44 -17.90
CA THR A 57 8.76 -12.18 -18.21
C THR A 57 9.53 -11.63 -19.41
N GLU A 58 8.90 -10.75 -20.19
CA GLU A 58 9.46 -10.13 -21.38
C GLU A 58 9.68 -8.62 -21.13
N PHE A 59 10.87 -8.12 -21.46
CA PHE A 59 11.31 -6.76 -21.11
C PHE A 59 11.80 -5.95 -22.31
N GLU A 60 11.41 -6.35 -23.52
CA GLU A 60 11.86 -5.69 -24.77
C GLU A 60 11.44 -4.21 -24.83
N ASN A 61 10.26 -3.89 -24.33
CA ASN A 61 9.72 -2.54 -24.30
C ASN A 61 10.05 -1.78 -23.00
N LEU A 62 10.94 -2.32 -22.15
CA LEU A 62 11.32 -1.75 -20.89
C LEU A 62 12.73 -1.15 -20.93
N THR A 63 12.84 0.13 -20.59
CA THR A 63 14.11 0.81 -20.32
C THR A 63 14.18 1.18 -18.85
N VAL A 64 15.21 0.76 -18.15
CA VAL A 64 15.45 1.16 -16.76
C VAL A 64 16.48 2.28 -16.73
N VAL A 65 16.08 3.43 -16.20
CA VAL A 65 16.93 4.62 -16.01
C VAL A 65 17.31 4.65 -14.52
N GLU A 66 18.60 4.60 -14.24
CA GLU A 66 19.09 4.69 -12.87
C GLU A 66 19.08 6.14 -12.40
N GLY A 67 18.41 6.40 -11.25
CA GLY A 67 18.29 7.73 -10.66
C GLY A 67 17.46 7.71 -9.39
N ASP A 68 17.36 8.88 -8.74
CA ASP A 68 16.67 9.04 -7.45
C ASP A 68 15.84 10.32 -7.45
N ILE A 69 14.55 10.20 -7.21
CA ILE A 69 13.64 11.37 -7.15
C ILE A 69 14.02 12.38 -6.07
N SER A 70 14.72 11.95 -5.01
CA SER A 70 15.15 12.85 -3.93
C SER A 70 16.35 13.74 -4.29
N LEU A 71 16.95 13.53 -5.46
CA LEU A 71 18.08 14.31 -5.97
C LEU A 71 17.60 15.30 -7.03
N ASP A 72 18.27 16.44 -7.09
CA ASP A 72 18.02 17.43 -8.12
C ASP A 72 18.19 16.82 -9.53
N GLY A 73 17.31 17.20 -10.45
CA GLY A 73 17.25 16.60 -11.78
C GLY A 73 17.06 15.08 -11.79
N LEU A 74 16.50 14.50 -10.72
CA LEU A 74 16.32 13.06 -10.49
C LEU A 74 17.65 12.29 -10.41
N GLY A 75 18.78 12.96 -10.15
CA GLY A 75 20.12 12.40 -10.22
C GLY A 75 20.58 12.02 -11.62
N LEU A 76 19.91 12.52 -12.67
CA LEU A 76 20.16 12.18 -14.06
C LEU A 76 21.14 13.17 -14.72
N SER A 77 21.99 12.66 -15.60
CA SER A 77 22.82 13.52 -16.46
C SER A 77 21.96 14.38 -17.41
N ALA A 78 22.55 15.46 -17.93
CA ALA A 78 21.88 16.33 -18.90
C ALA A 78 21.46 15.55 -20.16
N ASP A 79 22.30 14.63 -20.64
CA ASP A 79 22.01 13.82 -21.84
C ASP A 79 20.80 12.91 -21.63
N ILE A 80 20.70 12.26 -20.47
CA ILE A 80 19.55 11.42 -20.14
C ILE A 80 18.27 12.27 -20.02
N ARG A 81 18.34 13.44 -19.39
CA ARG A 81 17.20 14.36 -19.31
C ARG A 81 16.73 14.84 -20.69
N ASN A 82 17.67 15.15 -21.59
CA ASN A 82 17.39 15.54 -22.96
C ASN A 82 16.76 14.38 -23.77
N ASP A 83 17.24 13.14 -23.55
CA ASP A 83 16.60 11.96 -24.15
C ASP A 83 15.16 11.80 -23.66
N LEU A 84 14.92 11.91 -22.36
CA LEU A 84 13.55 11.86 -21.79
C LEU A 84 12.67 12.98 -22.35
N ALA A 85 13.20 14.21 -22.44
CA ALA A 85 12.48 15.36 -22.99
C ALA A 85 12.06 15.17 -24.46
N SER A 86 12.79 14.38 -25.25
CA SER A 86 12.49 14.15 -26.66
C SER A 86 11.64 12.91 -26.91
N SER A 87 11.76 11.88 -26.06
CA SER A 87 11.19 10.53 -26.28
C SER A 87 9.96 10.20 -25.45
N VAL A 88 9.67 10.96 -24.37
CA VAL A 88 8.55 10.70 -23.45
C VAL A 88 7.34 11.57 -23.82
N GLU A 89 6.14 11.03 -23.71
CA GLU A 89 4.88 11.77 -23.93
C GLU A 89 4.11 12.05 -22.64
N GLU A 90 4.23 11.18 -21.65
CA GLU A 90 3.55 11.32 -20.35
C GLU A 90 4.39 10.75 -19.22
N VAL A 91 4.21 11.31 -18.02
CA VAL A 91 4.93 10.93 -16.81
C VAL A 91 3.96 10.41 -15.76
N TRP A 92 4.26 9.22 -15.21
CA TRP A 92 3.53 8.62 -14.09
C TRP A 92 4.38 8.67 -12.83
N HIS A 93 3.94 9.47 -11.86
CA HIS A 93 4.65 9.63 -10.60
C HIS A 93 3.99 8.78 -9.49
N CYS A 94 4.54 7.57 -9.28
CA CYS A 94 4.08 6.61 -8.27
C CYS A 94 5.06 6.48 -7.10
N ALA A 95 6.29 6.98 -7.24
CA ALA A 95 7.31 6.88 -6.20
C ALA A 95 6.93 7.72 -4.98
N ALA A 96 6.99 7.12 -3.80
CA ALA A 96 6.82 7.80 -2.51
C ALA A 96 7.44 6.97 -1.39
N SER A 97 7.88 7.63 -0.30
CA SER A 97 8.11 6.96 0.98
C SER A 97 6.77 6.71 1.66
N LEU A 98 6.54 5.48 2.10
CA LEU A 98 5.34 5.04 2.83
C LEU A 98 5.60 4.94 4.34
N SER A 99 6.67 5.54 4.87
CA SER A 99 6.93 5.56 6.31
C SER A 99 5.93 6.46 7.02
N PHE A 100 5.44 6.01 8.18
CA PHE A 100 4.52 6.75 9.05
C PHE A 100 5.22 7.33 10.29
N GLN A 101 6.53 7.04 10.45
CA GLN A 101 7.29 7.37 11.65
C GLN A 101 7.73 8.82 11.62
N ASP A 102 7.48 9.55 12.71
CA ASP A 102 7.89 10.95 12.84
C ASP A 102 9.41 11.13 12.81
N GLU A 103 10.17 10.15 13.26
CA GLU A 103 11.63 10.13 13.21
C GLU A 103 12.15 10.21 11.76
N ASN A 104 11.39 9.70 10.81
CA ASN A 104 11.73 9.69 9.38
C ASN A 104 11.15 10.91 8.63
N ARG A 105 10.56 11.88 9.32
CA ARG A 105 9.87 13.03 8.70
C ARG A 105 10.70 13.74 7.63
N ALA A 106 11.95 14.04 7.93
CA ALA A 106 12.84 14.72 6.98
C ALA A 106 13.06 13.92 5.69
N GLU A 107 13.25 12.61 5.81
CA GLU A 107 13.38 11.71 4.66
C GLU A 107 12.08 11.59 3.87
N ILE A 108 10.94 11.45 4.56
CA ILE A 108 9.60 11.40 3.95
C ILE A 108 9.36 12.66 3.11
N PHE A 109 9.64 13.84 3.66
CA PHE A 109 9.43 15.11 2.95
C PHE A 109 10.39 15.26 1.77
N ARG A 110 11.66 14.90 1.93
CA ARG A 110 12.62 14.90 0.83
C ARG A 110 12.15 13.98 -0.32
N MET A 111 11.66 12.78 -0.01
CA MET A 111 11.16 11.85 -1.03
C MET A 111 9.83 12.31 -1.65
N ASN A 112 8.86 12.69 -0.83
CA ASN A 112 7.50 12.90 -1.30
C ASN A 112 7.25 14.35 -1.78
N VAL A 113 7.90 15.33 -1.17
CA VAL A 113 7.69 16.76 -1.50
C VAL A 113 8.75 17.23 -2.49
N ASP A 114 10.04 17.12 -2.14
CA ASP A 114 11.11 17.56 -3.03
C ASP A 114 11.19 16.66 -4.26
N GLY A 115 11.02 15.34 -4.08
CA GLY A 115 10.92 14.40 -5.20
C GLY A 115 9.79 14.76 -6.17
N THR A 116 8.63 15.21 -5.67
CA THR A 116 7.54 15.69 -6.54
C THR A 116 7.92 16.95 -7.29
N ARG A 117 8.65 17.91 -6.67
CA ARG A 117 9.17 19.10 -7.38
C ARG A 117 10.08 18.70 -8.53
N HIS A 118 11.04 17.82 -8.28
CA HIS A 118 11.97 17.34 -9.32
C HIS A 118 11.26 16.64 -10.48
N VAL A 119 10.20 15.86 -10.18
CA VAL A 119 9.36 15.24 -11.23
C VAL A 119 8.58 16.31 -12.01
N VAL A 120 7.99 17.30 -11.33
CA VAL A 120 7.32 18.41 -12.00
C VAL A 120 8.29 19.17 -12.91
N ASP A 121 9.53 19.38 -12.49
CA ASP A 121 10.55 20.05 -13.32
C ASP A 121 10.93 19.21 -14.56
N LEU A 122 10.98 17.88 -14.45
CA LEU A 122 11.10 17.01 -15.62
C LEU A 122 9.88 17.15 -16.55
N VAL A 123 8.67 17.14 -15.99
CA VAL A 123 7.43 17.23 -16.81
C VAL A 123 7.38 18.53 -17.61
N LYS A 124 7.91 19.64 -17.10
CA LYS A 124 7.97 20.94 -17.82
C LYS A 124 8.76 20.87 -19.13
N ILE A 125 9.70 19.94 -19.26
CA ILE A 125 10.52 19.79 -20.47
C ILE A 125 10.06 18.64 -21.37
N VAL A 126 9.10 17.80 -20.91
CA VAL A 126 8.52 16.72 -21.71
C VAL A 126 7.40 17.27 -22.61
N PRO A 127 7.34 16.89 -23.91
CA PRO A 127 6.28 17.32 -24.80
C PRO A 127 4.88 16.97 -24.27
N GLY A 128 3.97 17.94 -24.30
CA GLY A 128 2.61 17.76 -23.78
C GLY A 128 2.46 17.99 -22.28
N HIS A 129 3.57 18.06 -21.52
CA HIS A 129 3.61 18.37 -20.08
C HIS A 129 2.63 17.54 -19.25
N ARG A 130 2.40 16.25 -19.63
CA ARG A 130 1.38 15.39 -19.04
C ARG A 130 1.91 14.67 -17.80
N LEU A 131 1.25 14.90 -16.66
CA LEU A 131 1.57 14.29 -15.39
C LEU A 131 0.37 13.49 -14.85
N HIS A 132 0.61 12.24 -14.50
CA HIS A 132 -0.28 11.38 -13.74
C HIS A 132 0.34 11.17 -12.36
N HIS A 133 -0.27 11.73 -11.31
CA HIS A 133 0.27 11.62 -9.94
C HIS A 133 -0.56 10.68 -9.09
N VAL A 134 0.10 9.68 -8.52
CA VAL A 134 -0.51 8.78 -7.54
C VAL A 134 -0.32 9.36 -6.14
N SER A 135 -1.43 9.80 -5.55
CA SER A 135 -1.53 10.33 -4.19
C SER A 135 -2.20 9.32 -3.25
N THR A 136 -2.96 9.78 -2.30
CA THR A 136 -3.77 8.97 -1.39
C THR A 136 -5.04 9.72 -0.97
N ALA A 137 -6.14 9.01 -0.76
CA ALA A 137 -7.35 9.59 -0.19
C ALA A 137 -7.12 10.09 1.25
N TYR A 138 -6.11 9.56 1.93
CA TYR A 138 -5.79 9.92 3.32
C TYR A 138 -5.10 11.27 3.49
N ILE A 139 -4.85 12.06 2.41
CA ILE A 139 -4.55 13.49 2.58
C ILE A 139 -5.69 14.23 3.29
N ALA A 140 -6.89 13.65 3.33
CA ALA A 140 -8.02 14.16 4.12
C ALA A 140 -7.73 14.23 5.63
N GLY A 141 -6.70 13.54 6.13
CA GLY A 141 -6.29 13.63 7.53
C GLY A 141 -7.34 13.11 8.52
N LYS A 142 -7.38 13.72 9.70
CA LYS A 142 -8.25 13.33 10.82
C LYS A 142 -9.70 13.86 10.70
N ARG A 143 -10.17 14.20 9.52
CA ARG A 143 -11.55 14.65 9.30
C ARG A 143 -12.54 13.52 9.60
N SER A 144 -13.77 13.88 9.97
CA SER A 144 -14.89 12.97 10.21
C SER A 144 -16.07 13.18 9.26
N ASP A 145 -16.00 14.22 8.42
CA ASP A 145 -17.01 14.60 7.42
C ASP A 145 -16.74 13.93 6.05
N VAL A 146 -17.32 14.46 5.00
CA VAL A 146 -17.08 14.01 3.63
C VAL A 146 -15.87 14.74 3.05
N ALA A 147 -14.83 14.02 2.69
CA ALA A 147 -13.69 14.54 1.95
C ALA A 147 -14.01 14.54 0.46
N LEU A 148 -14.02 15.73 -0.15
CA LEU A 148 -14.35 15.90 -1.57
C LEU A 148 -13.11 15.72 -2.46
N GLU A 149 -13.32 15.27 -3.71
CA GLU A 149 -12.24 15.03 -4.67
C GLU A 149 -11.49 16.34 -5.05
N ASN A 150 -12.12 17.49 -4.97
CA ASN A 150 -11.52 18.79 -5.29
C ASN A 150 -10.85 19.50 -4.11
N GLU A 151 -10.93 18.95 -2.90
CA GLU A 151 -10.28 19.52 -1.72
C GLU A 151 -8.84 18.99 -1.61
N ILE A 152 -7.88 19.85 -1.25
CA ILE A 152 -6.50 19.46 -0.97
C ILE A 152 -6.16 19.82 0.48
N ASP A 153 -5.93 21.10 0.76
CA ASP A 153 -5.68 21.61 2.10
C ASP A 153 -6.86 22.49 2.51
N VAL A 154 -7.63 22.00 3.48
CA VAL A 154 -8.79 22.68 4.06
C VAL A 154 -8.60 22.94 5.55
N GLY A 155 -7.34 22.90 6.02
CA GLY A 155 -6.98 23.09 7.42
C GLY A 155 -7.06 21.82 8.26
N GLN A 156 -7.10 20.64 7.64
CA GLN A 156 -7.11 19.36 8.34
C GLN A 156 -5.78 19.08 9.05
N THR A 157 -5.85 18.37 10.18
CA THR A 157 -4.69 17.80 10.83
C THR A 157 -4.41 16.39 10.29
N PHE A 158 -3.14 16.03 10.20
CA PHE A 158 -2.71 14.74 9.64
C PHE A 158 -2.42 13.73 10.76
N ARG A 159 -2.56 12.44 10.45
CA ARG A 159 -2.23 11.35 11.36
C ARG A 159 -0.72 11.14 11.47
N ASN A 160 -0.01 11.37 10.38
CA ASN A 160 1.42 11.07 10.26
C ASN A 160 2.08 11.93 9.15
N PRO A 161 3.43 11.96 9.09
CA PRO A 161 4.16 12.72 8.07
C PRO A 161 3.88 12.29 6.63
N TYR A 162 3.50 11.04 6.41
CA TYR A 162 3.13 10.56 5.07
C TYR A 162 1.91 11.30 4.52
N GLU A 163 0.81 11.36 5.28
CA GLU A 163 -0.42 12.05 4.85
C GLU A 163 -0.13 13.52 4.54
N GLU A 164 0.60 14.19 5.44
CA GLU A 164 0.98 15.59 5.25
C GLU A 164 1.86 15.78 4.01
N SER A 165 2.89 14.95 3.82
CA SER A 165 3.79 15.07 2.68
C SER A 165 3.07 14.86 1.34
N LYS A 166 2.09 13.94 1.27
CA LYS A 166 1.28 13.73 0.08
C LYS A 166 0.35 14.93 -0.19
N CYS A 167 -0.22 15.55 0.86
CA CYS A 167 -0.97 16.78 0.70
C CYS A 167 -0.09 17.93 0.15
N ARG A 168 1.12 18.09 0.69
CA ARG A 168 2.08 19.09 0.20
C ARG A 168 2.51 18.82 -1.26
N ALA A 169 2.70 17.56 -1.63
CA ALA A 169 2.99 17.18 -3.01
C ALA A 169 1.86 17.58 -3.99
N GLU A 170 0.60 17.36 -3.59
CA GLU A 170 -0.54 17.77 -4.42
C GLU A 170 -0.66 19.28 -4.58
N LEU A 171 -0.33 20.07 -3.54
CA LEU A 171 -0.31 21.52 -3.63
C LEU A 171 0.70 22.01 -4.68
N ILE A 172 1.91 21.42 -4.72
CA ILE A 172 2.95 21.73 -5.74
C ILE A 172 2.42 21.45 -7.15
N ILE A 173 1.79 20.29 -7.34
CA ILE A 173 1.25 19.88 -8.64
C ILE A 173 0.09 20.80 -9.06
N SER A 174 -0.81 21.12 -8.12
CA SER A 174 -1.94 22.01 -8.36
C SER A 174 -1.48 23.43 -8.74
N GLU A 175 -0.44 23.93 -8.08
CA GLU A 175 0.16 25.23 -8.41
C GLU A 175 0.79 25.20 -9.82
N ALA A 176 1.60 24.19 -10.13
CA ALA A 176 2.20 24.02 -11.45
C ALA A 176 1.14 23.88 -12.55
N HIS A 177 0.03 23.18 -12.28
CA HIS A 177 -1.07 23.03 -13.20
C HIS A 177 -1.81 24.34 -13.45
N ARG A 178 -2.12 25.10 -12.38
CA ARG A 178 -2.78 26.43 -12.49
C ARG A 178 -1.93 27.45 -13.22
N ALA A 179 -0.61 27.34 -13.08
CA ALA A 179 0.35 28.18 -13.83
C ALA A 179 0.50 27.76 -15.31
N GLY A 180 -0.19 26.70 -15.76
CA GLY A 180 -0.05 26.17 -17.12
C GLY A 180 1.27 25.45 -17.40
N ALA A 181 2.10 25.22 -16.38
CA ALA A 181 3.41 24.60 -16.54
C ALA A 181 3.34 23.08 -16.76
N VAL A 182 2.27 22.42 -16.25
CA VAL A 182 2.00 20.99 -16.44
C VAL A 182 0.51 20.75 -16.63
N THR A 183 0.15 19.65 -17.28
CA THR A 183 -1.24 19.13 -17.37
C THR A 183 -1.34 17.90 -16.47
N ALA A 184 -1.97 18.03 -15.30
CA ALA A 184 -1.95 16.99 -14.27
C ALA A 184 -3.31 16.31 -14.08
N SER A 185 -3.28 15.00 -13.81
CA SER A 185 -4.38 14.25 -13.18
C SER A 185 -3.88 13.62 -11.90
N ILE A 186 -4.69 13.67 -10.83
CA ILE A 186 -4.33 13.16 -9.51
C ILE A 186 -5.24 11.99 -9.17
N TYR A 187 -4.64 10.90 -8.72
CA TYR A 187 -5.33 9.67 -8.31
C TYR A 187 -5.10 9.44 -6.83
N ARG A 188 -6.17 9.32 -6.07
CA ARG A 188 -6.15 9.13 -4.62
C ARG A 188 -6.76 7.78 -4.26
N PRO A 189 -6.00 6.67 -4.34
CA PRO A 189 -6.45 5.40 -3.79
C PRO A 189 -6.57 5.48 -2.26
N SER A 190 -7.46 4.67 -1.69
CA SER A 190 -7.50 4.39 -0.26
C SER A 190 -6.50 3.26 0.10
N ILE A 191 -6.80 2.37 1.04
CA ILE A 191 -5.92 1.26 1.40
C ILE A 191 -5.97 0.20 0.31
N VAL A 192 -4.90 0.13 -0.48
CA VAL A 192 -4.81 -0.84 -1.57
C VAL A 192 -4.48 -2.22 -1.01
N ILE A 193 -5.32 -3.19 -1.36
CA ILE A 193 -5.18 -4.60 -0.99
C ILE A 193 -4.97 -5.47 -2.24
N GLY A 194 -4.84 -6.78 -2.05
CA GLY A 194 -4.56 -7.72 -3.13
C GLY A 194 -5.56 -7.71 -4.29
N ASP A 195 -5.19 -8.34 -5.38
CA ASP A 195 -6.02 -8.49 -6.58
C ASP A 195 -7.34 -9.21 -6.23
N SER A 196 -8.47 -8.68 -6.68
CA SER A 196 -9.80 -9.18 -6.31
C SER A 196 -10.09 -10.58 -6.86
N ARG A 197 -9.44 -10.97 -7.94
CA ARG A 197 -9.64 -12.26 -8.62
C ARG A 197 -8.75 -13.36 -8.04
N SER A 198 -7.49 -13.04 -7.73
CA SER A 198 -6.48 -14.02 -7.30
C SER A 198 -6.14 -13.94 -5.80
N GLY A 199 -6.44 -12.83 -5.14
CA GLY A 199 -5.99 -12.52 -3.78
C GLY A 199 -4.51 -12.16 -3.69
N ARG A 200 -3.77 -12.20 -4.81
CA ARG A 200 -2.32 -11.98 -4.83
C ARG A 200 -1.96 -10.56 -4.42
N VAL A 201 -0.89 -10.45 -3.66
CA VAL A 201 -0.31 -9.17 -3.23
C VAL A 201 1.21 -9.27 -3.28
N THR A 202 1.87 -8.19 -3.67
CA THR A 202 3.34 -8.12 -3.79
C THR A 202 3.99 -7.24 -2.72
N HIS A 203 3.20 -6.42 -2.01
CA HIS A 203 3.68 -5.51 -0.98
C HIS A 203 2.80 -5.61 0.28
N PHE A 204 3.44 -5.79 1.44
CA PHE A 204 2.80 -6.24 2.68
C PHE A 204 2.74 -5.15 3.75
N HIS A 205 2.01 -4.06 3.47
CA HIS A 205 1.78 -2.96 4.40
C HIS A 205 0.38 -3.02 5.04
N GLY A 206 0.13 -2.21 6.05
CA GLY A 206 -1.20 -2.06 6.65
C GLY A 206 -1.76 -3.38 7.21
N VAL A 207 -2.88 -3.83 6.67
CA VAL A 207 -3.57 -5.05 7.13
C VAL A 207 -2.70 -6.31 7.03
N TYR A 208 -1.77 -6.37 6.06
CA TYR A 208 -0.86 -7.50 5.91
C TYR A 208 0.18 -7.59 7.04
N ALA A 209 0.63 -6.46 7.56
CA ALA A 209 1.50 -6.44 8.74
C ALA A 209 0.77 -6.99 9.98
N PHE A 210 -0.51 -6.62 10.15
CA PHE A 210 -1.38 -7.18 11.19
C PHE A 210 -1.53 -8.70 11.06
N ILE A 211 -1.86 -9.19 9.86
CA ILE A 211 -2.01 -10.62 9.57
C ILE A 211 -0.69 -11.37 9.87
N ARG A 212 0.44 -10.82 9.41
CA ARG A 212 1.76 -11.42 9.65
C ARG A 212 2.09 -11.50 11.14
N ALA A 213 1.79 -10.47 11.92
CA ALA A 213 2.00 -10.48 13.37
C ALA A 213 1.21 -11.60 14.04
N LEU A 214 -0.08 -11.76 13.71
CA LEU A 214 -0.91 -12.85 14.22
C LEU A 214 -0.40 -14.22 13.77
N TRP A 215 -0.09 -14.38 12.50
CA TRP A 215 0.41 -15.63 11.94
C TRP A 215 1.73 -16.08 12.62
N THR A 216 2.66 -15.15 12.84
CA THR A 216 3.93 -15.43 13.51
C THR A 216 3.72 -15.95 14.93
N VAL A 217 2.80 -15.34 15.69
CA VAL A 217 2.43 -15.80 17.03
C VAL A 217 1.85 -17.21 16.99
N LEU A 218 0.94 -17.48 16.04
CA LEU A 218 0.30 -18.76 15.86
C LEU A 218 1.31 -19.87 15.54
N GLU A 219 2.22 -19.61 14.61
CA GLU A 219 3.23 -20.61 14.21
C GLU A 219 4.18 -20.95 15.37
N ARG A 220 4.61 -19.97 16.13
CA ARG A 220 5.40 -20.20 17.36
C ARG A 220 4.66 -21.11 18.37
N MET A 221 3.36 -20.89 18.52
CA MET A 221 2.54 -21.70 19.42
C MET A 221 2.36 -23.13 18.91
N ARG A 222 2.09 -23.29 17.61
CA ARG A 222 1.94 -24.61 16.98
C ARG A 222 3.23 -25.44 17.10
N ARG A 223 4.39 -24.83 16.84
CA ARG A 223 5.70 -25.49 16.99
C ARG A 223 5.93 -25.96 18.42
N ARG A 224 5.72 -25.10 19.43
CA ARG A 224 5.85 -25.48 20.84
C ARG A 224 4.91 -26.62 21.24
N ALA A 225 3.68 -26.60 20.74
CA ALA A 225 2.71 -27.67 21.02
C ALA A 225 3.14 -29.00 20.41
N SER A 226 3.76 -29.00 19.22
CA SER A 226 4.30 -30.21 18.58
C SER A 226 5.54 -30.75 19.31
N GLU A 227 6.45 -29.87 19.73
CA GLU A 227 7.65 -30.23 20.53
C GLU A 227 7.25 -30.89 21.85
N THR A 228 6.26 -30.32 22.54
CA THR A 228 5.75 -30.89 23.80
C THR A 228 5.08 -32.26 23.63
N ARG A 229 4.45 -32.51 22.47
CA ARG A 229 3.85 -33.81 22.14
C ARG A 229 4.91 -34.89 21.85
N ASN A 230 6.06 -34.51 21.29
CA ASN A 230 7.14 -35.38 20.89
C ASN A 230 8.18 -35.61 22.00
N ALA A 231 8.16 -34.79 23.07
CA ALA A 231 9.01 -34.96 24.24
C ALA A 231 8.56 -36.19 25.06
N SER A 232 9.52 -37.07 25.39
CA SER A 232 9.22 -38.25 26.20
C SER A 232 8.83 -37.84 27.64
N PRO A 233 8.03 -38.66 28.35
CA PRO A 233 7.54 -38.33 29.70
C PRO A 233 8.60 -38.01 30.76
N ARG A 234 9.87 -38.33 30.49
CA ARG A 234 10.98 -38.09 31.44
C ARG A 234 11.56 -36.69 31.41
N GLU A 235 11.29 -35.91 30.34
CA GLU A 235 11.82 -34.54 30.19
C GLU A 235 10.90 -33.44 30.72
N THR A 236 9.72 -33.79 31.23
CA THR A 236 8.68 -32.84 31.64
C THR A 236 8.71 -32.43 33.12
N GLN A 237 9.76 -32.81 33.92
CA GLN A 237 9.86 -32.48 35.35
C GLN A 237 10.59 -31.15 35.68
N GLY A 238 10.85 -30.29 34.66
CA GLY A 238 11.27 -28.90 34.90
C GLY A 238 10.08 -27.99 35.28
N PRO A 239 10.34 -26.86 36.00
CA PRO A 239 9.27 -25.93 36.33
C PRO A 239 8.57 -25.48 35.04
N ARG A 240 7.27 -25.78 34.92
CA ARG A 240 6.41 -25.38 33.81
C ARG A 240 6.58 -23.89 33.59
N GLY A 241 7.31 -23.52 32.55
CA GLY A 241 7.54 -22.12 32.19
C GLY A 241 6.19 -21.40 32.15
N ALA A 242 6.15 -20.25 32.83
CA ALA A 242 4.96 -19.44 32.99
C ALA A 242 4.29 -19.29 31.63
N ALA A 243 3.06 -19.79 31.50
CA ALA A 243 2.26 -19.69 30.28
C ALA A 243 2.28 -18.22 29.83
N MET A 244 2.66 -17.94 28.60
CA MET A 244 2.62 -16.57 28.07
C MET A 244 1.19 -16.04 28.24
N GLY A 245 0.96 -15.29 29.33
CA GLY A 245 -0.22 -14.56 29.71
C GLY A 245 -1.55 -15.01 29.07
N GLY A 246 -2.16 -16.10 29.56
CA GLY A 246 -3.53 -16.48 29.23
C GLY A 246 -3.76 -17.15 27.86
N THR A 247 -2.74 -17.40 27.06
CA THR A 247 -2.85 -18.08 25.75
C THR A 247 -3.09 -19.57 25.93
N ARG A 248 -4.17 -20.11 25.33
CA ARG A 248 -4.52 -21.55 25.41
C ARG A 248 -4.83 -22.09 24.02
N SER A 249 -4.40 -23.31 23.74
CA SER A 249 -4.93 -24.10 22.61
C SER A 249 -6.32 -24.63 22.99
N LEU A 250 -7.29 -24.44 22.12
CA LEU A 250 -8.64 -24.96 22.30
C LEU A 250 -8.76 -26.34 21.68
N ASN A 251 -9.67 -27.18 22.21
CA ASN A 251 -9.87 -28.56 21.73
C ASN A 251 -10.29 -28.67 20.25
N ASN A 252 -10.74 -27.58 19.64
CA ASN A 252 -11.17 -27.47 18.24
C ASN A 252 -10.05 -26.99 17.27
N GLY A 253 -8.77 -27.01 17.69
CA GLY A 253 -7.64 -26.54 16.90
C GLY A 253 -7.48 -25.02 16.80
N ARG A 254 -8.33 -24.25 17.49
CA ARG A 254 -8.22 -22.79 17.55
C ARG A 254 -7.29 -22.37 18.68
N VAL A 255 -6.73 -21.17 18.55
CA VAL A 255 -5.83 -20.56 19.53
C VAL A 255 -6.51 -19.36 20.17
N HIS A 256 -6.60 -19.35 21.50
CA HIS A 256 -7.12 -18.21 22.22
C HIS A 256 -6.01 -17.19 22.48
N LEU A 257 -6.12 -16.00 21.86
CA LEU A 257 -5.22 -14.85 22.03
C LEU A 257 -6.01 -13.69 22.63
N PRO A 258 -5.87 -13.43 23.94
CA PRO A 258 -6.57 -12.33 24.60
C PRO A 258 -5.88 -11.01 24.28
N LEU A 259 -6.09 -10.47 23.08
CA LEU A 259 -5.50 -9.22 22.61
C LEU A 259 -6.58 -8.15 22.46
N ARG A 260 -6.28 -6.94 22.92
CA ARG A 260 -7.09 -5.75 22.66
C ARG A 260 -6.52 -5.00 21.48
N VAL A 261 -7.38 -4.62 20.56
CA VAL A 261 -7.09 -3.82 19.37
C VAL A 261 -7.88 -2.53 19.48
N LEU A 262 -7.21 -1.39 19.43
CA LEU A 262 -7.86 -0.09 19.47
C LEU A 262 -8.73 0.11 18.24
N GLY A 263 -10.01 0.41 18.43
CA GLY A 263 -10.99 0.63 17.39
C GLY A 263 -12.40 0.22 17.84
N MET A 264 -13.38 0.49 16.99
CA MET A 264 -14.79 0.14 17.24
C MET A 264 -15.38 -0.62 16.06
N ASP A 265 -16.34 -1.50 16.32
CA ASP A 265 -16.96 -2.37 15.32
C ASP A 265 -17.62 -1.60 14.17
N ASN A 266 -18.23 -0.45 14.47
CA ASN A 266 -18.93 0.40 13.50
C ASN A 266 -18.02 1.34 12.70
N GLN A 267 -16.78 1.51 13.11
CA GLN A 267 -15.77 2.27 12.35
C GLN A 267 -15.32 1.48 11.12
N THR A 268 -14.85 2.18 10.11
CA THR A 268 -14.52 1.59 8.81
C THR A 268 -13.07 1.77 8.43
N LEU A 269 -12.62 0.88 7.55
CA LEU A 269 -11.44 1.04 6.71
C LEU A 269 -11.84 0.91 5.24
N ASN A 270 -11.38 1.84 4.44
CA ASN A 270 -11.66 1.84 3.02
C ASN A 270 -10.61 0.99 2.27
N PHE A 271 -10.96 -0.24 1.98
CA PHE A 271 -10.13 -1.18 1.22
C PHE A 271 -10.51 -1.17 -0.25
N VAL A 272 -9.50 -1.09 -1.12
CA VAL A 272 -9.66 -1.17 -2.58
C VAL A 272 -8.70 -2.21 -3.16
N PRO A 273 -9.16 -3.09 -4.05
CA PRO A 273 -8.29 -4.03 -4.74
C PRO A 273 -7.36 -3.34 -5.74
N ILE A 274 -6.13 -3.88 -5.89
CA ILE A 274 -5.11 -3.34 -6.79
C ILE A 274 -5.58 -3.32 -8.26
N ASP A 275 -6.26 -4.34 -8.71
CA ASP A 275 -6.80 -4.44 -10.07
C ASP A 275 -7.81 -3.33 -10.36
N TYR A 276 -8.74 -3.04 -9.45
CA TYR A 276 -9.66 -1.91 -9.59
C TYR A 276 -8.92 -0.57 -9.69
N VAL A 277 -7.93 -0.35 -8.82
CA VAL A 277 -7.18 0.91 -8.79
C VAL A 277 -6.40 1.11 -10.10
N VAL A 278 -5.70 0.08 -10.55
CA VAL A 278 -4.89 0.14 -11.78
C VAL A 278 -5.78 0.29 -13.02
N ASP A 279 -6.83 -0.52 -13.14
CA ASP A 279 -7.76 -0.44 -14.27
C ASP A 279 -8.47 0.93 -14.31
N GLY A 280 -8.88 1.43 -13.15
CA GLY A 280 -9.50 2.76 -13.04
C GLY A 280 -8.54 3.90 -13.41
N MET A 281 -7.29 3.87 -12.95
CA MET A 281 -6.30 4.88 -13.32
C MET A 281 -6.04 4.89 -14.83
N LEU A 282 -5.87 3.73 -15.45
CA LEU A 282 -5.61 3.60 -16.88
C LEU A 282 -6.80 4.10 -17.70
N GLU A 283 -8.01 3.72 -17.34
CA GLU A 283 -9.22 4.16 -18.04
C GLU A 283 -9.41 5.69 -17.94
N ILE A 284 -9.25 6.24 -16.74
CA ILE A 284 -9.36 7.69 -16.51
C ILE A 284 -8.25 8.45 -17.25
N SER A 285 -7.03 7.92 -17.32
CA SER A 285 -5.90 8.58 -17.99
C SER A 285 -6.14 8.83 -19.48
N ARG A 286 -6.92 7.97 -20.13
CA ARG A 286 -7.27 8.06 -21.57
C ARG A 286 -8.32 9.15 -21.86
N ARG A 287 -8.96 9.66 -20.84
CA ARG A 287 -10.01 10.68 -20.96
C ARG A 287 -9.41 12.07 -21.01
N LYS A 288 -9.84 12.89 -21.98
CA LYS A 288 -9.41 14.29 -22.11
C LYS A 288 -9.87 15.15 -20.91
N ASP A 289 -11.04 14.85 -20.35
CA ASP A 289 -11.62 15.55 -19.21
C ASP A 289 -10.97 15.16 -17.85
N SER A 290 -10.01 14.24 -17.85
CA SER A 290 -9.23 13.90 -16.67
C SER A 290 -8.19 14.98 -16.32
N ILE A 291 -7.81 15.85 -17.26
CA ILE A 291 -6.83 16.92 -17.06
C ILE A 291 -7.37 17.92 -16.03
N GLY A 292 -6.53 18.29 -15.05
CA GLY A 292 -6.89 19.20 -13.96
C GLY A 292 -7.82 18.59 -12.92
N SER A 293 -8.10 17.30 -13.01
CA SER A 293 -9.06 16.60 -12.15
C SER A 293 -8.36 15.68 -11.15
N THR A 294 -8.99 15.53 -9.98
CA THR A 294 -8.59 14.58 -8.94
C THR A 294 -9.69 13.53 -8.79
N TYR A 295 -9.27 12.27 -8.57
CA TYR A 295 -10.14 11.11 -8.50
C TYR A 295 -9.87 10.31 -7.23
N HIS A 296 -10.89 10.09 -6.40
CA HIS A 296 -10.82 9.19 -5.25
C HIS A 296 -11.08 7.75 -5.71
N LEU A 297 -10.02 6.99 -5.96
CA LEU A 297 -10.12 5.55 -6.23
C LEU A 297 -10.33 4.79 -4.91
N THR A 298 -11.50 5.01 -4.33
CA THR A 298 -11.92 4.49 -3.04
C THR A 298 -13.11 3.55 -3.19
N ASN A 299 -13.35 2.72 -2.19
CA ASN A 299 -14.52 1.86 -2.17
C ASN A 299 -15.75 2.69 -1.76
N PRO A 300 -16.80 2.77 -2.59
CA PRO A 300 -18.04 3.47 -2.23
C PRO A 300 -18.71 2.90 -0.97
N VAL A 301 -18.38 1.64 -0.63
CA VAL A 301 -18.88 0.95 0.56
C VAL A 301 -17.70 0.53 1.43
N PRO A 302 -17.22 1.40 2.36
CA PRO A 302 -16.09 1.09 3.22
C PRO A 302 -16.41 -0.10 4.14
N THR A 303 -15.38 -0.82 4.55
CA THR A 303 -15.51 -2.08 5.29
C THR A 303 -15.47 -1.83 6.79
N LYS A 304 -16.48 -2.26 7.53
CA LYS A 304 -16.53 -2.11 8.99
C LYS A 304 -15.46 -2.97 9.68
N ASN A 305 -14.86 -2.43 10.75
CA ASN A 305 -13.88 -3.17 11.56
C ASN A 305 -14.47 -4.45 12.14
N GLY A 306 -15.71 -4.40 12.62
CA GLY A 306 -16.44 -5.57 13.11
C GLY A 306 -16.80 -6.61 12.05
N PHE A 307 -16.52 -6.33 10.77
CA PHE A 307 -16.66 -7.31 9.69
C PHE A 307 -15.31 -7.93 9.31
N TRP A 308 -14.30 -7.11 8.95
CA TRP A 308 -13.06 -7.66 8.41
C TRP A 308 -12.20 -8.35 9.47
N LEU A 309 -12.10 -7.81 10.68
CA LEU A 309 -11.24 -8.34 11.73
C LEU A 309 -11.68 -9.73 12.23
N PRO A 310 -12.97 -9.94 12.61
CA PRO A 310 -13.43 -11.28 13.00
C PRO A 310 -13.29 -12.33 11.89
N ASN A 311 -13.45 -11.94 10.61
CA ASN A 311 -13.27 -12.88 9.50
C ASN A 311 -11.80 -13.27 9.31
N ILE A 312 -10.85 -12.35 9.43
CA ILE A 312 -9.42 -12.67 9.45
C ILE A 312 -9.09 -13.61 10.62
N CYS A 313 -9.55 -13.28 11.82
CA CYS A 313 -9.32 -14.12 13.00
C CYS A 313 -9.89 -15.53 12.82
N ARG A 314 -11.09 -15.66 12.29
CA ARG A 314 -11.74 -16.95 12.01
C ARG A 314 -10.93 -17.79 11.01
N ILE A 315 -10.43 -17.19 9.93
CA ILE A 315 -9.61 -17.88 8.91
C ILE A 315 -8.29 -18.34 9.50
N LEU A 316 -7.64 -17.54 10.34
CA LEU A 316 -6.41 -17.90 11.03
C LEU A 316 -6.61 -18.94 12.16
N GLY A 317 -7.85 -19.19 12.56
CA GLY A 317 -8.15 -20.04 13.73
C GLY A 317 -7.82 -19.37 15.06
N VAL A 318 -8.01 -18.05 15.16
CA VAL A 318 -7.75 -17.26 16.36
C VAL A 318 -9.06 -16.82 17.01
N GLU A 319 -9.09 -16.84 18.35
CA GLU A 319 -10.17 -16.29 19.18
C GLU A 319 -9.60 -15.39 20.28
N GLY A 320 -10.46 -14.55 20.88
CA GLY A 320 -10.08 -13.71 22.02
C GLY A 320 -9.59 -12.31 21.67
N ILE A 321 -9.44 -11.99 20.37
CA ILE A 321 -9.13 -10.63 19.92
C ILE A 321 -10.40 -9.77 20.01
N ARG A 322 -10.29 -8.60 20.64
CA ARG A 322 -11.42 -7.69 20.85
C ARG A 322 -11.07 -6.28 20.41
N LEU A 323 -11.99 -5.65 19.68
CA LEU A 323 -11.95 -4.20 19.46
C LEU A 323 -12.36 -3.49 20.76
N VAL A 324 -11.62 -2.46 21.12
CA VAL A 324 -11.88 -1.62 22.29
C VAL A 324 -11.74 -0.16 21.92
N GLY A 325 -12.70 0.65 22.36
CA GLY A 325 -12.67 2.11 22.18
C GLY A 325 -11.56 2.76 23.00
N GLU A 326 -11.21 3.99 22.63
CA GLU A 326 -10.10 4.75 23.24
C GLU A 326 -10.25 4.89 24.76
N SER A 327 -11.46 5.16 25.24
CA SER A 327 -11.75 5.28 26.68
C SER A 327 -11.52 4.00 27.47
N SER A 328 -11.59 2.84 26.82
CA SER A 328 -11.41 1.50 27.39
C SER A 328 -10.05 0.89 27.05
N PHE A 329 -9.32 1.53 26.14
CA PHE A 329 -7.99 1.08 25.72
C PHE A 329 -6.93 1.62 26.70
N VAL A 330 -6.78 0.91 27.82
CA VAL A 330 -5.72 1.22 28.77
C VAL A 330 -4.39 0.80 28.13
N MET A 331 -3.45 1.74 27.99
CA MET A 331 -2.11 1.50 27.42
C MET A 331 -1.27 0.49 28.20
N THR A 332 -1.73 0.06 29.37
CA THR A 332 -1.04 -0.97 30.17
C THR A 332 -1.40 -2.36 29.59
N PRO A 333 -0.46 -3.03 28.92
CA PRO A 333 -0.68 -4.36 28.39
C PRO A 333 -0.94 -5.36 29.51
N THR A 334 -1.89 -6.28 29.31
CA THR A 334 -2.21 -7.34 30.27
C THR A 334 -1.22 -8.51 30.17
N SER A 335 -0.41 -8.55 29.11
CA SER A 335 0.60 -9.58 28.91
C SER A 335 1.78 -9.07 28.07
N LYS A 336 2.92 -9.77 28.12
CA LYS A 336 4.08 -9.49 27.26
C LYS A 336 3.74 -9.62 25.77
N LEU A 337 2.86 -10.54 25.42
CA LEU A 337 2.38 -10.74 24.04
C LEU A 337 1.57 -9.53 23.59
N GLU A 338 0.64 -9.05 24.39
CA GLU A 338 -0.14 -7.87 24.09
C GLU A 338 0.75 -6.63 23.95
N ALA A 339 1.76 -6.48 24.83
CA ALA A 339 2.73 -5.37 24.73
C ALA A 339 3.48 -5.37 23.40
N LEU A 340 3.97 -6.53 22.97
CA LEU A 340 4.66 -6.67 21.69
C LEU A 340 3.72 -6.38 20.51
N PHE A 341 2.51 -6.91 20.56
CA PHE A 341 1.50 -6.70 19.53
C PHE A 341 1.11 -5.22 19.44
N GLN A 342 0.82 -4.56 20.56
CA GLN A 342 0.49 -3.14 20.60
C GLN A 342 1.62 -2.27 20.04
N LYS A 343 2.89 -2.58 20.38
CA LYS A 343 4.05 -1.88 19.82
C LYS A 343 4.13 -2.00 18.29
N GLN A 344 3.89 -3.17 17.74
CA GLN A 344 3.90 -3.39 16.29
C GLN A 344 2.72 -2.70 15.58
N MET A 345 1.58 -2.60 16.26
CA MET A 345 0.34 -2.05 15.70
C MET A 345 0.16 -0.54 15.94
N ALA A 346 1.01 0.09 16.73
CA ALA A 346 0.86 1.49 17.18
C ALA A 346 0.58 2.46 16.02
N PHE A 347 1.30 2.32 14.89
CA PHE A 347 1.14 3.18 13.71
C PHE A 347 -0.20 2.99 12.98
N TYR A 348 -0.81 1.81 13.10
CA TYR A 348 -2.06 1.48 12.41
C TYR A 348 -3.31 1.81 13.23
N TYR A 349 -3.18 1.96 14.55
CA TYR A 349 -4.32 2.26 15.43
C TYR A 349 -5.04 3.56 15.06
N GLN A 350 -4.31 4.56 14.57
CA GLN A 350 -4.90 5.82 14.14
C GLN A 350 -5.93 5.65 13.01
N TYR A 351 -5.77 4.64 12.16
CA TYR A 351 -6.71 4.34 11.07
C TYR A 351 -7.92 3.53 11.57
N LEU A 352 -7.74 2.71 12.61
CA LEU A 352 -8.82 1.91 13.20
C LEU A 352 -9.80 2.73 14.03
N GLN A 353 -9.47 3.99 14.32
CA GLN A 353 -10.34 4.94 15.05
C GLN A 353 -11.35 5.66 14.13
N GLY A 354 -11.34 5.37 12.86
CA GLY A 354 -12.24 5.94 11.86
C GLY A 354 -11.53 6.76 10.79
N GLU A 355 -12.25 6.98 9.73
CA GLU A 355 -11.80 7.70 8.55
C GLU A 355 -12.92 8.59 8.02
N PRO A 356 -12.63 9.65 7.23
CA PRO A 356 -13.66 10.42 6.56
C PRO A 356 -14.39 9.57 5.51
N ARG A 357 -15.59 9.97 5.14
CA ARG A 357 -16.22 9.44 3.93
C ARG A 357 -15.54 10.08 2.72
N PHE A 358 -15.05 9.27 1.81
CA PHE A 358 -14.46 9.76 0.57
C PHE A 358 -15.56 9.94 -0.49
N ASP A 359 -15.72 11.15 -1.01
CA ASP A 359 -16.53 11.38 -2.21
C ASP A 359 -15.86 10.73 -3.41
N CYS A 360 -16.58 9.89 -4.13
CA CYS A 360 -16.06 9.19 -5.31
C CYS A 360 -16.95 9.41 -6.55
N ARG A 361 -17.73 10.50 -6.57
CA ARG A 361 -18.67 10.77 -7.69
C ARG A 361 -17.96 10.95 -9.02
N ARG A 362 -16.80 11.61 -9.04
CA ARG A 362 -16.03 11.79 -10.28
C ARG A 362 -15.50 10.47 -10.82
N VAL A 363 -14.94 9.62 -9.97
CA VAL A 363 -14.47 8.31 -10.41
C VAL A 363 -15.62 7.43 -10.89
N LEU A 364 -16.76 7.44 -10.21
CA LEU A 364 -17.94 6.68 -10.62
C LEU A 364 -18.48 7.14 -11.97
N GLU A 365 -18.53 8.45 -12.23
CA GLU A 365 -18.95 8.98 -13.53
C GLU A 365 -17.90 8.70 -14.62
N ALA A 366 -16.60 8.84 -14.31
CA ALA A 366 -15.52 8.56 -15.25
C ALA A 366 -15.48 7.09 -15.69
N LEU A 367 -15.80 6.17 -14.77
CA LEU A 367 -15.82 4.73 -15.04
C LEU A 367 -17.19 4.18 -15.46
N LYS A 368 -18.20 5.04 -15.56
CA LYS A 368 -19.52 4.66 -16.03
C LYS A 368 -19.45 4.01 -17.43
N ASN A 369 -20.14 2.91 -17.61
CA ASN A 369 -20.18 2.14 -18.86
C ASN A 369 -18.85 1.48 -19.29
N THR A 370 -17.81 1.49 -18.46
CA THR A 370 -16.53 0.80 -18.75
C THR A 370 -16.52 -0.65 -18.26
N GLY A 371 -17.44 -1.03 -17.39
CA GLY A 371 -17.42 -2.31 -16.70
C GLY A 371 -16.50 -2.35 -15.47
N ILE A 372 -15.70 -1.31 -15.23
CA ILE A 372 -14.79 -1.22 -14.10
C ILE A 372 -15.57 -0.75 -12.86
N GLN A 373 -15.69 -1.61 -11.86
CA GLN A 373 -16.39 -1.33 -10.62
C GLN A 373 -15.56 -1.79 -9.43
N CYS A 374 -15.57 -1.00 -8.34
CA CYS A 374 -14.93 -1.42 -7.11
C CYS A 374 -15.73 -2.57 -6.47
N PRO A 375 -15.16 -3.78 -6.35
CA PRO A 375 -15.87 -4.89 -5.73
C PRO A 375 -16.04 -4.65 -4.21
N ARG A 376 -17.14 -5.15 -3.67
CA ARG A 376 -17.31 -5.17 -2.21
C ARG A 376 -16.33 -6.13 -1.56
N VAL A 377 -15.84 -5.78 -0.40
CA VAL A 377 -15.04 -6.68 0.43
C VAL A 377 -15.97 -7.69 1.10
N THR A 378 -16.04 -8.89 0.55
CA THR A 378 -16.85 -10.00 1.05
C THR A 378 -16.01 -10.98 1.87
N VAL A 379 -16.67 -11.90 2.57
CA VAL A 379 -15.99 -13.02 3.26
C VAL A 379 -15.17 -13.86 2.29
N GLU A 380 -15.70 -14.09 1.09
CA GLU A 380 -15.02 -14.83 0.03
C GLU A 380 -13.74 -14.10 -0.43
N PHE A 381 -13.82 -12.80 -0.64
CA PHE A 381 -12.65 -11.99 -1.00
C PHE A 381 -11.59 -12.01 0.12
N ILE A 382 -11.98 -11.81 1.37
CA ILE A 382 -11.07 -11.91 2.52
C ILE A 382 -10.43 -13.31 2.56
N SER A 383 -11.22 -14.37 2.37
CA SER A 383 -10.72 -15.76 2.38
C SER A 383 -9.70 -16.02 1.28
N LYS A 384 -9.95 -15.51 0.07
CA LYS A 384 -9.04 -15.63 -1.07
C LYS A 384 -7.71 -14.89 -0.81
N MET A 385 -7.79 -13.64 -0.37
CA MET A 385 -6.63 -12.82 -0.02
C MET A 385 -5.81 -13.47 1.11
N MET A 386 -6.49 -13.95 2.16
CA MET A 386 -5.87 -14.59 3.30
C MET A 386 -5.21 -15.92 2.93
N GLY A 387 -5.89 -16.75 2.11
CA GLY A 387 -5.35 -18.02 1.63
C GLY A 387 -4.02 -17.79 0.91
N TRP A 388 -4.01 -16.89 -0.08
CA TRP A 388 -2.79 -16.56 -0.81
C TRP A 388 -1.68 -16.05 0.13
N TYR A 389 -1.99 -15.15 1.06
CA TYR A 389 -0.98 -14.55 1.92
C TYR A 389 -0.41 -15.54 2.97
N VAL A 390 -1.26 -16.39 3.54
CA VAL A 390 -0.81 -17.43 4.48
C VAL A 390 0.08 -18.46 3.77
N ASP A 391 -0.27 -18.87 2.55
CA ASP A 391 0.55 -19.78 1.75
C ASP A 391 1.92 -19.14 1.42
N PHE A 392 1.92 -17.84 1.08
CA PHE A 392 3.15 -17.09 0.89
C PHE A 392 4.02 -17.09 2.16
N LEU A 393 3.45 -16.75 3.34
CA LEU A 393 4.18 -16.76 4.61
C LEU A 393 4.75 -18.14 4.95
N ALA A 394 3.98 -19.19 4.73
CA ALA A 394 4.41 -20.57 4.96
C ALA A 394 5.58 -20.96 4.03
N SER A 395 5.53 -20.56 2.75
CA SER A 395 6.60 -20.80 1.78
C SER A 395 7.91 -20.11 2.17
N GLN A 396 7.82 -18.86 2.67
CA GLN A 396 9.00 -18.11 3.13
C GLN A 396 9.62 -18.73 4.40
N ALA A 397 8.79 -19.17 5.34
CA ALA A 397 9.25 -19.85 6.55
C ALA A 397 9.98 -21.16 6.24
N GLY A 398 9.54 -21.91 5.22
CA GLY A 398 10.21 -23.13 4.75
C GLY A 398 11.56 -22.90 4.09
N ARG A 399 11.71 -21.77 3.33
CA ARG A 399 12.96 -21.43 2.63
C ARG A 399 14.04 -20.86 3.54
N ALA A 400 13.66 -20.15 4.58
CA ALA A 400 14.62 -19.42 5.43
C ALA A 400 15.22 -20.26 6.56
N GLY A 401 14.77 -21.48 6.79
CA GLY A 401 15.18 -22.30 7.95
C GLY A 401 14.94 -21.56 9.27
N LEU A 402 13.92 -20.71 9.32
CA LEU A 402 13.80 -19.60 10.24
C LEU A 402 13.73 -20.05 11.70
N GLU A 403 14.76 -19.69 12.44
CA GLU A 403 14.65 -19.21 13.81
C GLU A 403 13.70 -17.99 13.83
N LEU A 404 12.40 -18.25 14.00
CA LEU A 404 11.36 -17.23 14.21
C LEU A 404 11.32 -16.83 15.68
#